data_6fd4bd3f64f2f2fb35d4547d1903752c
#
_entry.id   6fd4bd3f64f2f2fb35d4547d1903752c
#
_cell.length_a   1.000
_cell.length_b   1.000
_cell.length_c   1.000
_cell.angle_alpha   90.00
_cell.angle_beta   90.00
_cell.angle_gamma   90.00
#
_symmetry.space_group_name_H-M   'P 1'
#
loop_
_entity.id
_entity.type
_entity.pdbx_description
1 polymer ?
#
loop_
_entity_poly.entity_id
_entity_poly.type
_entity_poly.pdbx_seq_one_letter_code
_entity_poly.pdbx_strand_id
1 'polypeptide(L)'
;MNEPLSIIHGRHAKSAVEKTAKIIFTVCAFFAILAVFSITLYMIINGTPALFQVGLGEILFGTVWEPTAEDPAFGILFIILTSIIGTALAILIGVPIGVLTAVFLAEVAPKKLASIVKPAVELLAGIPSVIYGLLGIMILNPLMYKLELAIFRDSETHQFTGGANLISAVIVLAIMILPTVINISESALKAVPAQYKSASLALGASHIQTIFKVMLPAAKSGIITAIVLCVGRAIGEAMAITLVSGSSVNFPLPFNSVRFLTTAIVSEMGYASGLHRQVLFTIGLVLFVFIMIINVGLTSILKAGDPEAKEKKKAAKLAKEAEQNEPDRKEAVTL
;
A
#
# COMPACT_ATOMS: atom_id res chain seq x y z
N MET A 1 50.22 36.41 -22.74
CA MET A 1 49.87 36.46 -21.31
C MET A 1 48.35 36.32 -21.23
N ASN A 2 47.88 35.08 -21.06
CA ASN A 2 46.45 34.78 -20.88
C ASN A 2 46.27 34.40 -19.42
N GLU A 3 45.57 35.24 -18.66
CA GLU A 3 45.16 34.92 -17.30
C GLU A 3 44.13 33.81 -17.29
N PRO A 4 44.22 32.81 -16.40
CA PRO A 4 43.16 31.80 -16.25
C PRO A 4 41.99 32.44 -15.50
N LEU A 5 40.85 32.55 -16.21
CA LEU A 5 39.57 32.98 -15.67
C LEU A 5 39.21 32.15 -14.41
N SER A 6 38.99 32.86 -13.32
CA SER A 6 38.74 32.34 -12.00
C SER A 6 37.42 31.51 -11.90
N ILE A 7 37.56 30.21 -11.95
CA ILE A 7 36.46 29.21 -11.67
C ILE A 7 36.10 29.19 -10.16
N ILE A 8 36.71 30.00 -9.33
CA ILE A 8 36.66 29.93 -7.87
C ILE A 8 35.38 30.57 -7.28
N HIS A 9 34.76 31.54 -7.96
CA HIS A 9 33.54 32.21 -7.45
C HIS A 9 32.27 31.35 -7.48
N GLY A 10 32.19 30.33 -8.34
CA GLY A 10 31.03 29.44 -8.43
C GLY A 10 30.93 28.37 -7.30
N ARG A 11 32.05 28.07 -6.63
CA ARG A 11 32.11 26.98 -5.64
C ARG A 11 31.55 27.37 -4.27
N HIS A 12 31.73 28.64 -3.84
CA HIS A 12 31.19 29.11 -2.56
C HIS A 12 29.68 29.37 -2.60
N ALA A 13 29.16 29.89 -3.70
CA ALA A 13 27.71 30.07 -3.88
C ALA A 13 26.98 28.73 -3.96
N LYS A 14 27.52 27.73 -4.69
CA LYS A 14 27.00 26.36 -4.69
C LYS A 14 26.99 25.72 -3.30
N SER A 15 28.08 25.87 -2.54
CA SER A 15 28.17 25.33 -1.19
C SER A 15 27.16 26.00 -0.22
N ALA A 16 26.90 27.29 -0.35
CA ALA A 16 25.88 27.98 0.46
C ALA A 16 24.46 27.49 0.12
N VAL A 17 24.13 27.38 -1.16
CA VAL A 17 22.81 26.84 -1.61
C VAL A 17 22.61 25.39 -1.15
N GLU A 18 23.63 24.56 -1.28
CA GLU A 18 23.56 23.15 -0.81
C GLU A 18 23.37 23.06 0.70
N LYS A 19 24.06 23.91 1.47
CA LYS A 19 23.90 23.99 2.93
C LYS A 19 22.52 24.45 3.33
N THR A 20 21.99 25.49 2.68
CA THR A 20 20.64 25.99 2.93
C THR A 20 19.58 24.92 2.56
N ALA A 21 19.70 24.28 1.39
CA ALA A 21 18.82 23.21 0.97
C ALA A 21 18.84 22.04 1.97
N LYS A 22 20.04 21.62 2.43
CA LYS A 22 20.18 20.56 3.44
C LYS A 22 19.49 20.93 4.76
N ILE A 23 19.61 22.17 5.23
CA ILE A 23 18.95 22.64 6.45
C ILE A 23 17.43 22.60 6.26
N ILE A 24 16.92 23.13 5.15
CA ILE A 24 15.48 23.14 4.84
C ILE A 24 14.93 21.69 4.83
N PHE A 25 15.58 20.77 4.10
CA PHE A 25 15.15 19.38 4.05
C PHE A 25 15.21 18.68 5.41
N THR A 26 16.26 18.98 6.21
CA THR A 26 16.38 18.43 7.57
C THR A 26 15.25 18.94 8.47
N VAL A 27 14.91 20.22 8.40
CA VAL A 27 13.80 20.82 9.15
C VAL A 27 12.46 20.22 8.70
N CYS A 28 12.22 20.11 7.39
CA CYS A 28 11.00 19.46 6.87
C CYS A 28 10.88 18.00 7.33
N ALA A 29 11.99 17.24 7.28
CA ALA A 29 12.01 15.86 7.75
C ALA A 29 11.73 15.77 9.26
N PHE A 30 12.29 16.66 10.07
CA PHE A 30 12.03 16.74 11.52
C PHE A 30 10.54 17.00 11.80
N PHE A 31 9.93 17.98 11.11
CA PHE A 31 8.51 18.26 11.26
C PHE A 31 7.63 17.11 10.84
N ALA A 32 7.96 16.40 9.75
CA ALA A 32 7.23 15.21 9.32
C ALA A 32 7.27 14.10 10.37
N ILE A 33 8.45 13.81 10.93
CA ILE A 33 8.62 12.82 12.00
C ILE A 33 7.85 13.24 13.26
N LEU A 34 7.96 14.52 13.66
CA LEU A 34 7.25 15.07 14.82
C LEU A 34 5.73 14.96 14.65
N ALA A 35 5.20 15.26 13.45
CA ALA A 35 3.77 15.14 13.17
C ALA A 35 3.27 13.70 13.31
N VAL A 36 3.97 12.73 12.69
CA VAL A 36 3.62 11.30 12.81
C VAL A 36 3.69 10.85 14.27
N PHE A 37 4.74 11.22 15.00
CA PHE A 37 4.89 10.89 16.41
C PHE A 37 3.74 11.48 17.25
N SER A 38 3.40 12.76 17.03
CA SER A 38 2.33 13.44 17.77
C SER A 38 0.97 12.81 17.51
N ILE A 39 0.66 12.46 16.25
CA ILE A 39 -0.59 11.77 15.91
C ILE A 39 -0.63 10.39 16.59
N THR A 40 0.44 9.62 16.50
CA THR A 40 0.51 8.30 17.15
C THR A 40 0.35 8.40 18.65
N LEU A 41 1.04 9.34 19.30
CA LEU A 41 0.93 9.59 20.73
C LEU A 41 -0.50 10.00 21.13
N TYR A 42 -1.11 10.90 20.36
CA TYR A 42 -2.49 11.32 20.58
C TYR A 42 -3.48 10.16 20.49
N MET A 43 -3.31 9.27 19.49
CA MET A 43 -4.12 8.07 19.35
C MET A 43 -3.95 7.10 20.53
N ILE A 44 -2.71 6.91 21.01
CA ILE A 44 -2.43 6.07 22.18
C ILE A 44 -3.12 6.64 23.41
N ILE A 45 -2.95 7.92 23.70
CA ILE A 45 -3.54 8.57 24.90
C ILE A 45 -5.07 8.47 24.89
N ASN A 46 -5.72 8.69 23.75
CA ASN A 46 -7.17 8.69 23.65
C ASN A 46 -7.78 7.29 23.43
N GLY A 47 -7.04 6.33 22.84
CA GLY A 47 -7.53 4.98 22.62
C GLY A 47 -7.29 4.02 23.80
N THR A 48 -6.21 4.21 24.55
CA THR A 48 -5.85 3.31 25.67
C THR A 48 -6.92 3.19 26.76
N PRO A 49 -7.65 4.27 27.16
CA PRO A 49 -8.70 4.14 28.16
C PRO A 49 -9.82 3.16 27.79
N ALA A 50 -10.19 3.06 26.52
CA ALA A 50 -11.18 2.09 26.06
C ALA A 50 -10.70 0.64 26.21
N LEU A 51 -9.40 0.37 26.03
CA LEU A 51 -8.83 -0.97 26.24
C LEU A 51 -8.95 -1.45 27.70
N PHE A 52 -8.89 -0.54 28.66
CA PHE A 52 -9.04 -0.87 30.07
C PHE A 52 -10.51 -0.96 30.50
N GLN A 53 -11.41 -0.19 29.89
CA GLN A 53 -12.83 -0.16 30.25
C GLN A 53 -13.61 -1.32 29.62
N VAL A 54 -13.40 -1.58 28.33
CA VAL A 54 -14.11 -2.62 27.57
C VAL A 54 -13.33 -3.94 27.60
N GLY A 55 -12.01 -3.85 27.58
CA GLY A 55 -11.13 -5.03 27.45
C GLY A 55 -10.66 -5.26 26.01
N LEU A 56 -9.36 -5.52 25.85
CA LEU A 56 -8.75 -5.76 24.54
C LEU A 56 -9.37 -6.95 23.81
N GLY A 57 -9.69 -8.03 24.54
CA GLY A 57 -10.28 -9.24 23.96
C GLY A 57 -11.67 -9.01 23.41
N GLU A 58 -12.49 -8.27 24.13
CA GLU A 58 -13.88 -7.96 23.71
C GLU A 58 -13.89 -7.03 22.49
N ILE A 59 -13.03 -6.01 22.48
CA ILE A 59 -12.89 -5.13 21.32
C ILE A 59 -12.42 -5.91 20.09
N LEU A 60 -11.32 -6.67 20.17
CA LEU A 60 -10.72 -7.30 19.01
C LEU A 60 -11.51 -8.52 18.49
N PHE A 61 -12.11 -9.31 19.37
CA PHE A 61 -12.77 -10.57 19.02
C PHE A 61 -14.30 -10.52 19.11
N GLY A 62 -14.87 -9.43 19.65
CA GLY A 62 -16.31 -9.20 19.61
C GLY A 62 -16.81 -9.03 18.17
N THR A 63 -18.01 -9.50 17.90
CA THR A 63 -18.63 -9.50 16.57
C THR A 63 -19.74 -8.47 16.41
N VAL A 64 -20.18 -7.86 17.53
CA VAL A 64 -21.29 -6.90 17.56
C VAL A 64 -20.75 -5.50 17.75
N TRP A 65 -21.19 -4.58 16.90
CA TRP A 65 -20.87 -3.15 16.97
C TRP A 65 -22.15 -2.35 17.12
N GLU A 66 -22.48 -2.01 18.34
CA GLU A 66 -23.65 -1.20 18.72
C GLU A 66 -23.29 -0.18 19.81
N PRO A 67 -22.50 0.86 19.47
CA PRO A 67 -21.95 1.80 20.45
C PRO A 67 -23.00 2.72 21.08
N THR A 68 -24.19 2.79 20.50
CA THR A 68 -25.30 3.67 20.94
C THR A 68 -26.47 2.93 21.57
N ALA A 69 -26.36 1.60 21.76
CA ALA A 69 -27.37 0.80 22.46
C ALA A 69 -27.40 1.12 23.97
N GLU A 70 -28.43 0.67 24.66
CA GLU A 70 -28.51 0.77 26.12
C GLU A 70 -27.36 0.04 26.80
N ASP A 71 -27.01 -1.16 26.29
CA ASP A 71 -25.81 -1.91 26.62
C ASP A 71 -24.84 -1.83 25.43
N PRO A 72 -23.86 -0.90 25.43
CA PRO A 72 -23.00 -0.68 24.29
C PRO A 72 -22.07 -1.84 24.01
N ALA A 73 -22.02 -2.34 22.75
CA ALA A 73 -21.11 -3.37 22.28
C ALA A 73 -20.08 -2.78 21.30
N PHE A 74 -18.80 -3.13 21.49
CA PHE A 74 -17.69 -2.54 20.77
C PHE A 74 -16.81 -3.57 20.03
N GLY A 75 -17.39 -4.66 19.55
CA GLY A 75 -16.68 -5.71 18.83
C GLY A 75 -16.32 -5.30 17.40
N ILE A 76 -15.04 -5.42 17.04
CA ILE A 76 -14.53 -5.00 15.71
C ILE A 76 -13.99 -6.16 14.85
N LEU A 77 -14.21 -7.43 15.25
CA LEU A 77 -13.66 -8.57 14.53
C LEU A 77 -14.08 -8.58 13.05
N PHE A 78 -15.36 -8.37 12.75
CA PHE A 78 -15.83 -8.37 11.37
C PHE A 78 -15.31 -7.17 10.58
N ILE A 79 -15.07 -6.03 11.24
CA ILE A 79 -14.46 -4.85 10.64
C ILE A 79 -12.99 -5.13 10.27
N ILE A 80 -12.24 -5.82 11.14
CA ILE A 80 -10.87 -6.26 10.87
C ILE A 80 -10.83 -7.24 9.71
N LEU A 81 -11.67 -8.30 9.76
CA LEU A 81 -11.74 -9.31 8.70
C LEU A 81 -12.12 -8.70 7.36
N THR A 82 -13.08 -7.77 7.35
CA THR A 82 -13.48 -7.03 6.14
C THR A 82 -12.30 -6.25 5.55
N SER A 83 -11.55 -5.55 6.38
CA SER A 83 -10.38 -4.78 5.92
C SER A 83 -9.29 -5.67 5.34
N ILE A 84 -9.03 -6.83 5.96
CA ILE A 84 -8.05 -7.80 5.46
C ILE A 84 -8.51 -8.42 4.14
N ILE A 85 -9.72 -8.98 4.12
CA ILE A 85 -10.26 -9.72 2.96
C ILE A 85 -10.49 -8.77 1.80
N GLY A 86 -11.12 -7.61 2.03
CA GLY A 86 -11.39 -6.62 0.98
C GLY A 86 -10.13 -6.09 0.34
N THR A 87 -9.12 -5.74 1.14
CA THR A 87 -7.81 -5.29 0.62
C THR A 87 -7.10 -6.41 -0.13
N ALA A 88 -7.06 -7.63 0.42
CA ALA A 88 -6.41 -8.77 -0.23
C ALA A 88 -7.04 -9.09 -1.59
N LEU A 89 -8.38 -9.09 -1.68
CA LEU A 89 -9.09 -9.31 -2.94
C LEU A 89 -8.85 -8.19 -3.94
N ALA A 90 -8.85 -6.92 -3.51
CA ALA A 90 -8.55 -5.79 -4.38
C ALA A 90 -7.13 -5.86 -4.97
N ILE A 91 -6.15 -6.26 -4.16
CA ILE A 91 -4.76 -6.47 -4.58
C ILE A 91 -4.66 -7.66 -5.54
N LEU A 92 -5.33 -8.77 -5.22
CA LEU A 92 -5.34 -9.98 -6.05
C LEU A 92 -5.87 -9.72 -7.47
N ILE A 93 -6.81 -8.80 -7.61
CA ILE A 93 -7.37 -8.38 -8.91
C ILE A 93 -6.52 -7.26 -9.54
N GLY A 94 -6.28 -6.19 -8.80
CA GLY A 94 -5.68 -4.97 -9.34
C GLY A 94 -4.20 -5.11 -9.69
N VAL A 95 -3.42 -5.86 -8.89
CA VAL A 95 -1.97 -5.99 -9.14
C VAL A 95 -1.67 -6.77 -10.42
N PRO A 96 -2.24 -7.96 -10.69
CA PRO A 96 -1.98 -8.65 -11.95
C PRO A 96 -2.37 -7.82 -13.18
N ILE A 97 -3.54 -7.19 -13.15
CA ILE A 97 -4.01 -6.32 -14.25
C ILE A 97 -3.06 -5.14 -14.44
N GLY A 98 -2.66 -4.48 -13.35
CA GLY A 98 -1.77 -3.32 -13.39
C GLY A 98 -0.36 -3.68 -13.89
N VAL A 99 0.22 -4.78 -13.41
CA VAL A 99 1.55 -5.24 -13.85
C VAL A 99 1.53 -5.66 -15.32
N LEU A 100 0.52 -6.42 -15.76
CA LEU A 100 0.39 -6.80 -17.18
C LEU A 100 0.20 -5.57 -18.07
N THR A 101 -0.57 -4.59 -17.64
CA THR A 101 -0.72 -3.30 -18.35
C THR A 101 0.61 -2.54 -18.41
N ALA A 102 1.39 -2.53 -17.32
CA ALA A 102 2.72 -1.91 -17.29
C ALA A 102 3.68 -2.60 -18.26
N VAL A 103 3.70 -3.94 -18.30
CA VAL A 103 4.49 -4.71 -19.25
C VAL A 103 4.06 -4.39 -20.68
N PHE A 104 2.77 -4.35 -20.95
CA PHE A 104 2.25 -3.98 -22.27
C PHE A 104 2.72 -2.59 -22.71
N LEU A 105 2.60 -1.60 -21.83
CA LEU A 105 2.99 -0.21 -22.12
C LEU A 105 4.51 -0.02 -22.26
N ALA A 106 5.31 -0.77 -21.47
CA ALA A 106 6.76 -0.65 -21.49
C ALA A 106 7.40 -1.35 -22.68
N GLU A 107 6.91 -2.54 -23.08
CA GLU A 107 7.63 -3.47 -23.95
C GLU A 107 6.91 -3.82 -25.26
N VAL A 108 5.57 -3.72 -25.31
CA VAL A 108 4.77 -4.25 -26.41
C VAL A 108 4.04 -3.13 -27.17
N ALA A 109 3.51 -2.13 -26.48
CA ALA A 109 2.65 -1.13 -27.07
C ALA A 109 3.38 -0.28 -28.12
N PRO A 110 2.77 -0.03 -29.30
CA PRO A 110 3.31 0.91 -30.25
C PRO A 110 3.35 2.33 -29.63
N LYS A 111 4.37 3.11 -29.99
CA LYS A 111 4.62 4.46 -29.42
C LYS A 111 3.38 5.37 -29.43
N LYS A 112 2.57 5.30 -30.49
CA LYS A 112 1.33 6.10 -30.61
C LYS A 112 0.29 5.70 -29.56
N LEU A 113 0.12 4.40 -29.29
CA LEU A 113 -0.83 3.93 -28.26
C LEU A 113 -0.33 4.27 -26.86
N ALA A 114 0.95 4.03 -26.59
CA ALA A 114 1.54 4.36 -25.29
C ALA A 114 1.45 5.86 -24.98
N SER A 115 1.61 6.75 -25.97
CA SER A 115 1.51 8.19 -25.79
C SER A 115 0.09 8.69 -25.48
N ILE A 116 -0.95 7.89 -25.73
CA ILE A 116 -2.34 8.20 -25.38
C ILE A 116 -2.72 7.55 -24.05
N VAL A 117 -2.40 6.26 -23.88
CA VAL A 117 -2.81 5.49 -22.70
C VAL A 117 -2.09 5.96 -21.43
N LYS A 118 -0.80 6.30 -21.52
CA LYS A 118 -0.04 6.74 -20.36
C LYS A 118 -0.58 8.03 -19.71
N PRO A 119 -0.82 9.13 -20.44
CA PRO A 119 -1.47 10.30 -19.86
C PRO A 119 -2.87 10.00 -19.31
N ALA A 120 -3.65 9.10 -19.94
CA ALA A 120 -4.94 8.69 -19.41
C ALA A 120 -4.83 8.00 -18.05
N VAL A 121 -3.84 7.10 -17.88
CA VAL A 121 -3.55 6.45 -16.58
C VAL A 121 -3.06 7.47 -15.55
N GLU A 122 -2.24 8.44 -15.94
CA GLU A 122 -1.77 9.52 -15.07
C GLU A 122 -2.93 10.43 -14.61
N LEU A 123 -3.87 10.74 -15.50
CA LEU A 123 -5.08 11.48 -15.16
C LEU A 123 -5.95 10.71 -14.15
N LEU A 124 -6.12 9.40 -14.35
CA LEU A 124 -6.83 8.56 -13.38
C LEU A 124 -6.18 8.60 -11.98
N ALA A 125 -4.84 8.65 -11.90
CA ALA A 125 -4.14 8.78 -10.62
C ALA A 125 -4.45 10.10 -9.89
N GLY A 126 -4.80 11.16 -10.64
CA GLY A 126 -5.15 12.48 -10.11
C GLY A 126 -6.60 12.65 -9.67
N ILE A 127 -7.49 11.68 -9.97
CA ILE A 127 -8.89 11.76 -9.58
C ILE A 127 -9.03 11.58 -8.06
N PRO A 128 -9.72 12.50 -7.33
CA PRO A 128 -10.02 12.32 -5.91
C PRO A 128 -10.80 11.03 -5.64
N SER A 129 -10.48 10.32 -4.56
CA SER A 129 -11.09 9.03 -4.22
C SER A 129 -12.61 9.08 -4.07
N VAL A 130 -13.14 10.18 -3.58
CA VAL A 130 -14.60 10.42 -3.48
C VAL A 130 -15.30 10.27 -4.83
N ILE A 131 -14.68 10.71 -5.93
CA ILE A 131 -15.28 10.60 -7.27
C ILE A 131 -15.39 9.12 -7.68
N TYR A 132 -14.39 8.29 -7.36
CA TYR A 132 -14.49 6.84 -7.57
C TYR A 132 -15.65 6.23 -6.78
N GLY A 133 -15.86 6.68 -5.53
CA GLY A 133 -17.00 6.28 -4.73
C GLY A 133 -18.34 6.71 -5.31
N LEU A 134 -18.45 7.95 -5.79
CA LEU A 134 -19.65 8.46 -6.46
C LEU A 134 -19.97 7.67 -7.75
N LEU A 135 -18.97 7.42 -8.58
CA LEU A 135 -19.14 6.56 -9.76
C LEU A 135 -19.53 5.13 -9.35
N GLY A 136 -18.99 4.65 -8.24
CA GLY A 136 -19.38 3.36 -7.65
C GLY A 136 -20.86 3.30 -7.31
N ILE A 137 -21.39 4.31 -6.61
CA ILE A 137 -22.83 4.38 -6.29
C ILE A 137 -23.68 4.48 -7.57
N MET A 138 -23.28 5.32 -8.52
CA MET A 138 -24.11 5.61 -9.69
C MET A 138 -24.10 4.50 -10.73
N ILE A 139 -22.99 3.78 -10.87
CA ILE A 139 -22.81 2.80 -11.96
C ILE A 139 -22.66 1.39 -11.40
N LEU A 140 -21.76 1.19 -10.43
CA LEU A 140 -21.38 -0.13 -9.97
C LEU A 140 -22.44 -0.75 -9.04
N ASN A 141 -22.96 0.00 -8.06
CA ASN A 141 -23.95 -0.52 -7.13
C ASN A 141 -25.24 -0.96 -7.84
N PRO A 142 -25.82 -0.22 -8.80
CA PRO A 142 -26.97 -0.70 -9.57
C PRO A 142 -26.69 -1.98 -10.37
N LEU A 143 -25.47 -2.12 -10.90
CA LEU A 143 -25.03 -3.32 -11.61
C LEU A 143 -24.92 -4.51 -10.65
N MET A 144 -24.29 -4.31 -9.50
CA MET A 144 -24.14 -5.34 -8.46
C MET A 144 -25.50 -5.73 -7.86
N TYR A 145 -26.42 -4.78 -7.70
CA TYR A 145 -27.78 -5.08 -7.25
C TYR A 145 -28.55 -5.97 -8.23
N LYS A 146 -28.42 -5.71 -9.53
CA LYS A 146 -29.00 -6.61 -10.56
C LYS A 146 -28.41 -8.02 -10.49
N LEU A 147 -27.11 -8.12 -10.25
CA LEU A 147 -26.43 -9.39 -10.08
C LEU A 147 -26.87 -10.09 -8.79
N GLU A 148 -27.00 -9.36 -7.69
CA GLU A 148 -27.51 -9.83 -6.40
C GLU A 148 -28.93 -10.40 -6.54
N LEU A 149 -29.84 -9.66 -7.21
CA LEU A 149 -31.18 -10.10 -7.51
C LEU A 149 -31.21 -11.38 -8.39
N ALA A 150 -30.29 -11.51 -9.33
CA ALA A 150 -30.23 -12.69 -10.19
C ALA A 150 -29.75 -13.95 -9.45
N ILE A 151 -28.79 -13.78 -8.51
CA ILE A 151 -28.21 -14.90 -7.74
C ILE A 151 -29.12 -15.32 -6.59
N PHE A 152 -29.70 -14.37 -5.86
CA PHE A 152 -30.46 -14.62 -4.62
C PHE A 152 -31.97 -14.47 -4.78
N ARG A 153 -32.49 -14.58 -6.00
CA ARG A 153 -33.90 -14.38 -6.34
C ARG A 153 -34.84 -15.22 -5.46
N ASP A 154 -34.45 -16.45 -5.18
CA ASP A 154 -35.28 -17.42 -4.47
C ASP A 154 -34.81 -17.65 -3.01
N SER A 155 -33.94 -16.77 -2.50
CA SER A 155 -33.43 -16.84 -1.14
C SER A 155 -34.31 -16.04 -0.18
N GLU A 156 -34.94 -16.70 0.79
CA GLU A 156 -35.73 -16.04 1.84
C GLU A 156 -34.86 -15.41 2.94
N THR A 157 -33.59 -15.79 3.04
CA THR A 157 -32.69 -15.36 4.14
C THR A 157 -31.69 -14.28 3.73
N HIS A 158 -31.52 -14.02 2.43
CA HIS A 158 -30.57 -13.02 1.94
C HIS A 158 -31.10 -11.60 2.14
N GLN A 159 -30.30 -10.76 2.81
CA GLN A 159 -30.59 -9.33 2.95
C GLN A 159 -30.02 -8.57 1.77
N PHE A 160 -30.88 -8.06 0.91
CA PHE A 160 -30.49 -7.28 -0.25
C PHE A 160 -29.80 -5.96 0.15
N THR A 161 -28.63 -5.71 -0.41
CA THR A 161 -27.76 -4.56 -0.04
C THR A 161 -27.95 -3.35 -0.96
N GLY A 162 -28.77 -3.48 -2.01
CA GLY A 162 -28.86 -2.43 -3.04
C GLY A 162 -27.59 -2.31 -3.87
N GLY A 163 -26.73 -3.35 -3.83
CA GLY A 163 -25.43 -3.39 -4.47
C GLY A 163 -24.29 -2.71 -3.68
N ALA A 164 -24.58 -2.13 -2.52
CA ALA A 164 -23.55 -1.60 -1.62
C ALA A 164 -23.03 -2.75 -0.73
N ASN A 165 -21.97 -3.41 -1.20
CA ASN A 165 -21.46 -4.66 -0.61
C ASN A 165 -19.94 -4.80 -0.77
N LEU A 166 -19.39 -5.91 -0.26
CA LEU A 166 -17.96 -6.19 -0.30
C LEU A 166 -17.41 -6.21 -1.74
N ILE A 167 -18.13 -6.82 -2.70
CA ILE A 167 -17.64 -6.90 -4.10
C ILE A 167 -17.53 -5.49 -4.70
N SER A 168 -18.54 -4.63 -4.50
CA SER A 168 -18.51 -3.24 -4.96
C SER A 168 -17.29 -2.50 -4.38
N ALA A 169 -17.03 -2.65 -3.09
CA ALA A 169 -15.85 -2.06 -2.45
C ALA A 169 -14.54 -2.61 -3.04
N VAL A 170 -14.42 -3.91 -3.23
CA VAL A 170 -13.24 -4.58 -3.82
C VAL A 170 -12.97 -4.09 -5.24
N ILE A 171 -14.00 -3.98 -6.08
CA ILE A 171 -13.86 -3.51 -7.47
C ILE A 171 -13.39 -2.05 -7.50
N VAL A 172 -13.99 -1.18 -6.69
CA VAL A 172 -13.59 0.24 -6.61
C VAL A 172 -12.14 0.35 -6.13
N LEU A 173 -11.75 -0.39 -5.08
CA LEU A 173 -10.37 -0.42 -4.61
C LEU A 173 -9.40 -0.92 -5.68
N ALA A 174 -9.74 -2.00 -6.37
CA ALA A 174 -8.91 -2.57 -7.44
C ALA A 174 -8.69 -1.55 -8.56
N ILE A 175 -9.73 -0.82 -8.99
CA ILE A 175 -9.61 0.23 -10.01
C ILE A 175 -8.72 1.37 -9.52
N MET A 176 -8.87 1.79 -8.26
CA MET A 176 -8.10 2.90 -7.68
C MET A 176 -6.61 2.62 -7.54
N ILE A 177 -6.21 1.37 -7.35
CA ILE A 177 -4.78 1.03 -7.24
C ILE A 177 -4.11 0.85 -8.62
N LEU A 178 -4.88 0.61 -9.70
CA LEU A 178 -4.33 0.38 -11.05
C LEU A 178 -3.34 1.46 -11.50
N PRO A 179 -3.64 2.77 -11.43
CA PRO A 179 -2.72 3.80 -11.90
C PRO A 179 -1.37 3.75 -11.18
N THR A 180 -1.37 3.51 -9.89
CA THR A 180 -0.15 3.43 -9.07
C THR A 180 0.69 2.19 -9.44
N VAL A 181 0.04 1.01 -9.56
CA VAL A 181 0.73 -0.23 -9.99
C VAL A 181 1.31 -0.05 -11.38
N ILE A 182 0.54 0.48 -12.33
CA ILE A 182 0.95 0.66 -13.74
C ILE A 182 2.17 1.58 -13.81
N ASN A 183 2.08 2.79 -13.24
CA ASN A 183 3.12 3.81 -13.38
C ASN A 183 4.44 3.39 -12.74
N ILE A 184 4.40 2.81 -11.54
CA ILE A 184 5.62 2.40 -10.84
C ILE A 184 6.22 1.16 -11.50
N SER A 185 5.40 0.17 -11.90
CA SER A 185 5.89 -1.03 -12.57
C SER A 185 6.45 -0.73 -13.96
N GLU A 186 5.80 0.16 -14.73
CA GLU A 186 6.32 0.64 -16.02
C GLU A 186 7.68 1.33 -15.85
N SER A 187 7.80 2.20 -14.86
CA SER A 187 9.06 2.89 -14.55
C SER A 187 10.16 1.91 -14.16
N ALA A 188 9.82 0.89 -13.36
CA ALA A 188 10.75 -0.17 -12.96
C ALA A 188 11.22 -1.01 -14.16
N LEU A 189 10.33 -1.36 -15.08
CA LEU A 189 10.68 -2.07 -16.32
C LEU A 189 11.59 -1.24 -17.22
N LYS A 190 11.31 0.05 -17.37
CA LYS A 190 12.12 0.97 -18.17
C LYS A 190 13.51 1.27 -17.56
N ALA A 191 13.65 1.11 -16.25
CA ALA A 191 14.93 1.26 -15.57
C ALA A 191 15.87 0.08 -15.77
N VAL A 192 15.40 -1.07 -16.29
CA VAL A 192 16.24 -2.23 -16.61
C VAL A 192 17.17 -1.85 -17.79
N PRO A 193 18.51 -2.07 -17.66
CA PRO A 193 19.45 -1.74 -18.74
C PRO A 193 19.10 -2.46 -20.05
N ALA A 194 19.11 -1.73 -21.17
CA ALA A 194 18.77 -2.26 -22.48
C ALA A 194 19.65 -3.44 -22.90
N GLN A 195 20.85 -3.54 -22.34
CA GLN A 195 21.80 -4.65 -22.55
C GLN A 195 21.21 -6.02 -22.19
N TYR A 196 20.38 -6.10 -21.14
CA TYR A 196 19.71 -7.36 -20.75
C TYR A 196 18.79 -7.86 -21.86
N LYS A 197 18.02 -6.94 -22.45
CA LYS A 197 17.10 -7.25 -23.55
C LYS A 197 17.87 -7.70 -24.82
N SER A 198 18.88 -6.93 -25.22
CA SER A 198 19.67 -7.22 -26.40
C SER A 198 20.47 -8.53 -26.28
N ALA A 199 21.06 -8.81 -25.12
CA ALA A 199 21.76 -10.04 -24.84
C ALA A 199 20.85 -11.29 -24.92
N SER A 200 19.65 -11.20 -24.34
CA SER A 200 18.66 -12.27 -24.39
C SER A 200 18.23 -12.59 -25.82
N LEU A 201 17.95 -11.56 -26.62
CA LEU A 201 17.58 -11.71 -28.04
C LEU A 201 18.74 -12.27 -28.87
N ALA A 202 20.01 -11.86 -28.61
CA ALA A 202 21.19 -12.37 -29.29
C ALA A 202 21.42 -13.86 -29.02
N LEU A 203 20.99 -14.39 -27.87
CA LEU A 203 21.00 -15.81 -27.52
C LEU A 203 19.84 -16.59 -28.15
N GLY A 204 19.02 -15.97 -29.00
CA GLY A 204 17.91 -16.61 -29.70
C GLY A 204 16.61 -16.71 -28.92
N ALA A 205 16.50 -16.03 -27.78
CA ALA A 205 15.23 -15.98 -27.04
C ALA A 205 14.18 -15.17 -27.82
N SER A 206 12.92 -15.60 -27.76
CA SER A 206 11.81 -14.81 -28.33
C SER A 206 11.57 -13.56 -27.52
N HIS A 207 10.89 -12.54 -28.10
CA HIS A 207 10.55 -11.31 -27.42
C HIS A 207 9.73 -11.56 -26.13
N ILE A 208 8.76 -12.48 -26.19
CA ILE A 208 7.95 -12.89 -25.02
C ILE A 208 8.80 -13.54 -23.94
N GLN A 209 9.70 -14.45 -24.31
CA GLN A 209 10.63 -15.08 -23.37
C GLN A 209 11.54 -14.04 -22.71
N THR A 210 12.06 -13.07 -23.48
CA THR A 210 12.87 -11.97 -22.95
C THR A 210 12.10 -11.13 -21.93
N ILE A 211 10.84 -10.78 -22.19
CA ILE A 211 10.01 -10.01 -21.26
C ILE A 211 9.82 -10.79 -19.95
N PHE A 212 9.31 -12.02 -20.01
CA PHE A 212 8.89 -12.76 -18.81
C PHE A 212 10.06 -13.42 -18.06
N LYS A 213 11.14 -13.81 -18.75
CA LYS A 213 12.27 -14.52 -18.12
C LYS A 213 13.47 -13.61 -17.78
N VAL A 214 13.56 -12.42 -18.38
CA VAL A 214 14.70 -11.51 -18.18
C VAL A 214 14.25 -10.15 -17.64
N MET A 215 13.38 -9.43 -18.37
CA MET A 215 13.01 -8.07 -18.01
C MET A 215 12.17 -8.01 -16.73
N LEU A 216 11.14 -8.84 -16.63
CA LEU A 216 10.24 -8.87 -15.46
C LEU A 216 10.97 -9.29 -14.17
N PRO A 217 11.80 -10.36 -14.15
CA PRO A 217 12.64 -10.68 -13.01
C PRO A 217 13.67 -9.60 -12.66
N ALA A 218 14.26 -8.92 -13.65
CA ALA A 218 15.18 -7.82 -13.41
C ALA A 218 14.50 -6.59 -12.79
N ALA A 219 13.23 -6.30 -13.15
CA ALA A 219 12.42 -5.23 -12.58
C ALA A 219 11.72 -5.59 -11.25
N LYS A 220 11.92 -6.83 -10.74
CA LYS A 220 11.15 -7.38 -9.61
C LYS A 220 11.14 -6.47 -8.39
N SER A 221 12.26 -5.89 -8.00
CA SER A 221 12.34 -5.02 -6.80
C SER A 221 11.44 -3.79 -6.93
N GLY A 222 11.42 -3.14 -8.10
CA GLY A 222 10.55 -2.00 -8.37
C GLY A 222 9.07 -2.39 -8.43
N ILE A 223 8.73 -3.53 -9.02
CA ILE A 223 7.35 -4.04 -9.08
C ILE A 223 6.83 -4.35 -7.67
N ILE A 224 7.64 -5.00 -6.83
CA ILE A 224 7.23 -5.27 -5.45
C ILE A 224 7.08 -3.96 -4.66
N THR A 225 7.93 -2.97 -4.91
CA THR A 225 7.74 -1.62 -4.32
C THR A 225 6.40 -1.01 -4.73
N ALA A 226 5.98 -1.16 -6.00
CA ALA A 226 4.65 -0.75 -6.46
C ALA A 226 3.55 -1.44 -5.66
N ILE A 227 3.66 -2.75 -5.44
CA ILE A 227 2.69 -3.54 -4.67
C ILE A 227 2.61 -3.05 -3.22
N VAL A 228 3.75 -2.82 -2.55
CA VAL A 228 3.78 -2.32 -1.16
C VAL A 228 3.07 -0.97 -1.04
N LEU A 229 3.34 -0.05 -1.96
CA LEU A 229 2.68 1.26 -1.98
C LEU A 229 1.17 1.14 -2.22
N CYS A 230 0.75 0.23 -3.10
CA CYS A 230 -0.66 -0.01 -3.37
C CYS A 230 -1.39 -0.65 -2.19
N VAL A 231 -0.74 -1.57 -1.47
CA VAL A 231 -1.28 -2.15 -0.23
C VAL A 231 -1.54 -1.07 0.81
N GLY A 232 -0.55 -0.20 1.05
CA GLY A 232 -0.70 0.93 1.98
C GLY A 232 -1.85 1.86 1.59
N ARG A 233 -1.97 2.18 0.29
CA ARG A 233 -3.06 3.01 -0.24
C ARG A 233 -4.43 2.34 -0.09
N ALA A 234 -4.53 1.04 -0.42
CA ALA A 234 -5.80 0.31 -0.34
C ALA A 234 -6.31 0.17 1.11
N ILE A 235 -5.41 -0.12 2.06
CA ILE A 235 -5.78 -0.22 3.49
C ILE A 235 -6.20 1.15 4.04
N GLY A 236 -5.55 2.23 3.62
CA GLY A 236 -5.83 3.58 4.07
C GLY A 236 -7.04 4.23 3.41
N GLU A 237 -7.67 3.59 2.40
CA GLU A 237 -8.82 4.18 1.72
C GLU A 237 -10.05 4.19 2.62
N ALA A 238 -10.70 5.34 2.70
CA ALA A 238 -11.90 5.52 3.52
C ALA A 238 -13.07 6.05 2.69
N MET A 239 -12.86 7.16 1.97
CA MET A 239 -13.94 7.93 1.37
C MET A 239 -14.67 7.18 0.26
N ALA A 240 -13.95 6.58 -0.69
CA ALA A 240 -14.57 5.81 -1.76
C ALA A 240 -15.30 4.58 -1.23
N ILE A 241 -14.68 3.87 -0.26
CA ILE A 241 -15.27 2.65 0.31
C ILE A 241 -16.52 2.94 1.11
N THR A 242 -16.55 4.03 1.92
CA THR A 242 -17.74 4.41 2.69
C THR A 242 -18.98 4.54 1.80
N LEU A 243 -18.79 4.99 0.56
CA LEU A 243 -19.88 5.19 -0.37
C LEU A 243 -20.41 3.89 -0.99
N VAL A 244 -19.61 2.85 -1.12
CA VAL A 244 -19.95 1.64 -1.90
C VAL A 244 -20.03 0.34 -1.08
N SER A 245 -19.58 0.34 0.18
CA SER A 245 -19.52 -0.88 1.00
C SER A 245 -20.80 -1.17 1.80
N GLY A 246 -21.69 -0.19 1.96
CA GLY A 246 -22.96 -0.30 2.69
C GLY A 246 -22.89 0.00 4.18
N SER A 247 -21.71 0.01 4.81
CA SER A 247 -21.45 0.44 6.20
C SER A 247 -22.06 -0.39 7.34
N SER A 248 -22.60 -1.58 7.09
CA SER A 248 -23.06 -2.50 8.15
C SER A 248 -21.91 -3.38 8.64
N VAL A 249 -21.95 -3.77 9.93
CA VAL A 249 -20.96 -4.68 10.50
C VAL A 249 -21.44 -6.11 10.38
N ASN A 250 -21.13 -6.76 9.26
CA ASN A 250 -21.46 -8.15 8.98
C ASN A 250 -20.19 -8.95 8.67
N PHE A 251 -20.30 -10.27 8.73
CA PHE A 251 -19.26 -11.15 8.24
C PHE A 251 -18.99 -10.87 6.74
N PRO A 252 -17.73 -10.74 6.30
CA PRO A 252 -17.37 -10.27 4.97
C PRO A 252 -17.61 -11.30 3.86
N LEU A 253 -18.89 -11.56 3.57
CA LEU A 253 -19.30 -12.29 2.38
C LEU A 253 -19.42 -11.37 1.17
N PRO A 254 -19.30 -11.91 -0.06
CA PRO A 254 -19.26 -11.11 -1.29
C PRO A 254 -20.39 -10.10 -1.45
N PHE A 255 -21.63 -10.49 -1.16
CA PHE A 255 -22.82 -9.66 -1.30
C PHE A 255 -23.34 -9.08 0.01
N ASN A 256 -22.57 -9.16 1.10
CA ASN A 256 -22.94 -8.53 2.35
C ASN A 256 -22.52 -7.05 2.37
N SER A 257 -23.39 -6.23 2.94
CA SER A 257 -23.01 -4.88 3.38
C SER A 257 -21.96 -5.01 4.48
N VAL A 258 -20.83 -4.30 4.33
CA VAL A 258 -19.66 -4.44 5.20
C VAL A 258 -19.08 -3.08 5.62
N ARG A 259 -18.29 -3.10 6.69
CA ARG A 259 -17.59 -1.93 7.20
C ARG A 259 -16.10 -2.22 7.32
N PHE A 260 -15.26 -1.29 6.85
CA PHE A 260 -13.81 -1.35 6.99
C PHE A 260 -13.34 -0.56 8.22
N LEU A 261 -12.11 -0.77 8.70
CA LEU A 261 -11.54 -0.03 9.84
C LEU A 261 -11.51 1.48 9.58
N THR A 262 -11.14 1.89 8.39
CA THR A 262 -11.10 3.30 7.97
C THR A 262 -12.49 3.91 7.89
N THR A 263 -13.47 3.17 7.35
CA THR A 263 -14.85 3.66 7.22
C THR A 263 -15.55 3.77 8.56
N ALA A 264 -15.27 2.87 9.51
CA ALA A 264 -15.78 2.96 10.88
C ALA A 264 -15.37 4.27 11.55
N ILE A 265 -14.09 4.64 11.44
CA ILE A 265 -13.59 5.91 12.01
C ILE A 265 -14.24 7.11 11.32
N VAL A 266 -14.22 7.15 9.98
CA VAL A 266 -14.70 8.32 9.23
C VAL A 266 -16.21 8.53 9.37
N SER A 267 -16.99 7.45 9.41
CA SER A 267 -18.45 7.55 9.53
C SER A 267 -18.91 8.01 10.90
N GLU A 268 -18.21 7.68 11.98
CA GLU A 268 -18.71 7.84 13.34
C GLU A 268 -17.95 8.90 14.15
N MET A 269 -16.70 9.25 13.79
CA MET A 269 -15.88 10.19 14.57
C MET A 269 -16.53 11.57 14.75
N GLY A 270 -17.37 11.99 13.80
CA GLY A 270 -18.01 13.31 13.81
C GLY A 270 -19.06 13.49 14.90
N TYR A 271 -19.70 12.40 15.34
CA TYR A 271 -20.75 12.44 16.37
C TYR A 271 -20.44 11.61 17.62
N ALA A 272 -19.40 10.78 17.58
CA ALA A 272 -19.01 9.96 18.71
C ALA A 272 -18.55 10.79 19.92
N SER A 273 -18.95 10.38 21.11
CA SER A 273 -18.57 11.00 22.39
C SER A 273 -18.20 9.94 23.43
N GLY A 274 -17.49 10.36 24.50
CA GLY A 274 -17.15 9.48 25.62
C GLY A 274 -16.41 8.21 25.20
N LEU A 275 -16.89 7.06 25.68
CA LEU A 275 -16.28 5.74 25.42
C LEU A 275 -16.33 5.37 23.94
N HIS A 276 -17.42 5.65 23.23
CA HIS A 276 -17.53 5.42 21.79
C HIS A 276 -16.37 6.08 21.02
N ARG A 277 -16.11 7.36 21.29
CA ARG A 277 -14.99 8.08 20.67
C ARG A 277 -13.62 7.48 21.01
N GLN A 278 -13.43 7.03 22.25
CA GLN A 278 -12.19 6.37 22.66
C GLN A 278 -11.98 5.06 21.92
N VAL A 279 -13.03 4.25 21.71
CA VAL A 279 -12.95 3.01 20.92
C VAL A 279 -12.62 3.31 19.46
N LEU A 280 -13.13 4.40 18.86
CA LEU A 280 -12.73 4.79 17.51
C LEU A 280 -11.23 5.13 17.41
N PHE A 281 -10.63 5.75 18.44
CA PHE A 281 -9.18 5.90 18.52
C PHE A 281 -8.46 4.55 18.67
N THR A 282 -9.05 3.60 19.38
CA THR A 282 -8.53 2.23 19.46
C THR A 282 -8.56 1.53 18.09
N ILE A 283 -9.65 1.70 17.31
CA ILE A 283 -9.70 1.21 15.92
C ILE A 283 -8.56 1.81 15.10
N GLY A 284 -8.28 3.10 15.27
CA GLY A 284 -7.14 3.76 14.63
C GLY A 284 -5.79 3.16 15.03
N LEU A 285 -5.59 2.80 16.30
CA LEU A 285 -4.39 2.10 16.76
C LEU A 285 -4.29 0.70 16.15
N VAL A 286 -5.39 -0.05 16.09
CA VAL A 286 -5.44 -1.36 15.43
C VAL A 286 -5.07 -1.23 13.95
N LEU A 287 -5.61 -0.25 13.25
CA LEU A 287 -5.28 0.05 11.85
C LEU A 287 -3.79 0.39 11.69
N PHE A 288 -3.25 1.23 12.56
CA PHE A 288 -1.83 1.60 12.55
C PHE A 288 -0.91 0.39 12.73
N VAL A 289 -1.19 -0.45 13.73
CA VAL A 289 -0.44 -1.69 13.97
C VAL A 289 -0.56 -2.64 12.79
N PHE A 290 -1.75 -2.78 12.22
CA PHE A 290 -2.00 -3.61 11.04
C PHE A 290 -1.17 -3.15 9.82
N ILE A 291 -1.17 -1.85 9.53
CA ILE A 291 -0.35 -1.27 8.44
C ILE A 291 1.14 -1.50 8.71
N MET A 292 1.61 -1.33 9.95
CA MET A 292 3.00 -1.57 10.32
C MET A 292 3.41 -3.02 10.10
N ILE A 293 2.59 -3.98 10.54
CA ILE A 293 2.85 -5.43 10.34
C ILE A 293 2.96 -5.76 8.86
N ILE A 294 2.02 -5.28 8.05
CA ILE A 294 2.03 -5.54 6.61
C ILE A 294 3.25 -4.91 5.95
N ASN A 295 3.58 -3.65 6.24
CA ASN A 295 4.73 -2.97 5.65
C ASN A 295 6.06 -3.64 6.04
N VAL A 296 6.22 -4.05 7.30
CA VAL A 296 7.41 -4.79 7.75
C VAL A 296 7.48 -6.15 7.08
N GLY A 297 6.36 -6.88 6.99
CA GLY A 297 6.29 -8.17 6.31
C GLY A 297 6.67 -8.07 4.83
N LEU A 298 6.05 -7.16 4.09
CA LEU A 298 6.33 -6.93 2.67
C LEU A 298 7.77 -6.47 2.44
N THR A 299 8.28 -5.55 3.26
CA THR A 299 9.68 -5.09 3.17
C THR A 299 10.69 -6.22 3.46
N SER A 300 10.35 -7.13 4.38
CA SER A 300 11.17 -8.30 4.68
C SER A 300 11.21 -9.28 3.53
N ILE A 301 10.08 -9.51 2.86
CA ILE A 301 9.99 -10.34 1.64
C ILE A 301 10.83 -9.72 0.50
N LEU A 302 10.77 -8.39 0.33
CA LEU A 302 11.60 -7.64 -0.62
C LEU A 302 13.08 -7.88 -0.40
N LYS A 303 13.56 -7.67 0.85
CA LYS A 303 14.97 -7.85 1.21
C LYS A 303 15.44 -9.29 1.07
N ALA A 304 14.56 -10.26 1.31
CA ALA A 304 14.88 -11.68 1.12
C ALA A 304 15.01 -12.08 -0.35
N GLY A 305 14.33 -11.39 -1.26
CA GLY A 305 14.34 -11.62 -2.69
C GLY A 305 15.43 -10.88 -3.47
N ASP A 306 16.15 -9.95 -2.84
CA ASP A 306 17.17 -9.12 -3.48
C ASP A 306 18.55 -9.85 -3.52
N PRO A 307 19.10 -10.14 -4.71
CA PRO A 307 20.41 -10.79 -4.85
C PRO A 307 21.55 -9.94 -4.26
N GLU A 308 21.51 -8.61 -4.46
CA GLU A 308 22.56 -7.72 -3.93
C GLU A 308 22.52 -7.65 -2.39
N ALA A 309 21.35 -7.70 -1.78
CA ALA A 309 21.21 -7.75 -0.34
C ALA A 309 21.74 -9.06 0.25
N LYS A 310 21.60 -10.17 -0.50
CA LYS A 310 22.19 -11.48 -0.13
C LYS A 310 23.71 -11.46 -0.25
N GLU A 311 24.28 -10.88 -1.30
CA GLU A 311 25.74 -10.76 -1.47
C GLU A 311 26.34 -9.84 -0.41
N LYS A 312 25.74 -8.69 -0.12
CA LYS A 312 26.16 -7.78 0.96
C LYS A 312 26.13 -8.46 2.33
N LYS A 313 25.07 -9.26 2.62
CA LYS A 313 25.00 -10.04 3.88
C LYS A 313 26.07 -11.13 3.92
N LYS A 314 26.35 -11.80 2.79
CA LYS A 314 27.38 -12.83 2.73
C LYS A 314 28.78 -12.22 2.89
N ALA A 315 29.04 -11.08 2.23
CA ALA A 315 30.28 -10.33 2.39
C ALA A 315 30.48 -9.81 3.82
N ALA A 316 29.43 -9.27 4.44
CA ALA A 316 29.50 -8.82 5.84
C ALA A 316 29.69 -9.97 6.84
N LYS A 317 29.13 -11.16 6.54
CA LYS A 317 29.35 -12.36 7.38
C LYS A 317 30.79 -12.87 7.24
N LEU A 318 31.32 -12.93 6.02
CA LEU A 318 32.71 -13.31 5.74
C LEU A 318 33.73 -12.34 6.37
N ALA A 319 33.42 -11.03 6.35
CA ALA A 319 34.25 -10.02 6.99
C ALA A 319 34.29 -10.20 8.52
N LYS A 320 33.15 -10.51 9.16
CA LYS A 320 33.09 -10.78 10.59
C LYS A 320 33.80 -12.09 10.97
N GLU A 321 33.67 -13.13 10.15
CA GLU A 321 34.38 -14.39 10.34
C GLU A 321 35.89 -14.22 10.16
N ALA A 322 36.33 -13.37 9.23
CA ALA A 322 37.75 -13.03 9.06
C ALA A 322 38.31 -12.23 10.25
N GLU A 323 37.52 -11.30 10.79
CA GLU A 323 37.89 -10.49 11.95
C GLU A 323 37.94 -11.32 13.26
N GLN A 324 37.10 -12.34 13.40
CA GLN A 324 37.12 -13.28 14.50
C GLN A 324 38.30 -14.27 14.44
N ASN A 325 38.76 -14.61 13.24
CA ASN A 325 39.88 -15.55 13.05
C ASN A 325 41.26 -14.84 12.99
N GLU A 326 41.32 -13.51 13.07
CA GLU A 326 42.58 -12.76 13.07
C GLU A 326 43.42 -12.88 14.37
N PRO A 327 42.81 -13.02 15.59
CA PRO A 327 43.57 -13.24 16.84
C PRO A 327 44.30 -14.60 16.85
N ASP A 328 43.68 -15.66 16.36
CA ASP A 328 44.31 -17.01 16.35
C ASP A 328 45.50 -17.11 15.38
N ARG A 329 45.53 -16.28 14.33
CA ARG A 329 46.65 -16.22 13.38
C ARG A 329 47.87 -15.47 13.92
N LYS A 330 47.67 -14.51 14.86
CA LYS A 330 48.76 -13.75 15.47
C LYS A 330 49.46 -14.57 16.58
N GLU A 331 48.73 -15.47 17.29
CA GLU A 331 49.34 -16.39 18.22
C GLU A 331 50.12 -17.54 17.56
N ALA A 332 49.67 -17.99 16.39
CA ALA A 332 50.35 -19.07 15.67
C ALA A 332 51.68 -18.67 14.97
N VAL A 333 51.96 -17.35 14.85
CA VAL A 333 53.22 -16.82 14.27
C VAL A 333 54.26 -16.48 15.31
N THR A 334 53.90 -16.55 16.62
CA THR A 334 54.80 -16.23 17.76
C THR A 334 55.32 -17.45 18.51
N LEU A 335 55.01 -18.68 18.04
CA LEU A 335 55.60 -19.96 18.46
C LEU A 335 56.55 -20.49 17.37
#